data_e28e609505cdf2a2b32cc3e99ff447d1
#
_entry.id   e28e609505cdf2a2b32cc3e99ff447d1
#
_cell.length_a   1.000
_cell.length_b   1.000
_cell.length_c   1.000
_cell.angle_alpha   90.00
_cell.angle_beta   90.00
_cell.angle_gamma   90.00
#
_symmetry.space_group_name_H-M   'P 1'
#
loop_
_entity.id
_entity.type
_entity.pdbx_description
1 polymer ?
#
loop_
_entity_poly.entity_id
_entity_poly.type
_entity_poly.pdbx_seq_one_letter_code
_entity_poly.pdbx_strand_id
1 'polypeptide(L)'
;MTEREEIAANAWLVRQTLCDTTELEQEKASLGQELAVLVEMTQNCIAENARIAQDQGEYQKRYNGLVERYEKAKARFDEVTEAIAERSAKGERLSGFIRTLEAQRETVAEFDERLWGAMVDYVTVGTDKRLTVVFRDGTTVDAIEKYCN
;
A
#
# COMPACT_ATOMS: atom_id res chain seq x y z
N MET A 1 7.24 11.98 -29.52
CA MET A 1 6.44 11.43 -28.38
C MET A 1 5.25 12.35 -28.17
N THR A 2 4.07 11.81 -28.03
CA THR A 2 2.88 12.61 -27.72
C THR A 2 2.83 12.91 -26.22
N GLU A 3 2.16 14.01 -25.83
CA GLU A 3 1.94 14.36 -24.42
C GLU A 3 1.35 13.19 -23.61
N ARG A 4 0.46 12.43 -24.22
CA ARG A 4 -0.15 11.22 -23.65
C ARG A 4 0.88 10.11 -23.36
N GLU A 5 1.79 9.89 -24.29
CA GLU A 5 2.86 8.88 -24.10
C GLU A 5 3.81 9.29 -22.96
N GLU A 6 4.06 10.59 -22.81
CA GLU A 6 4.85 11.11 -21.68
C GLU A 6 4.13 10.93 -20.35
N ILE A 7 2.82 11.20 -20.30
CA ILE A 7 2.01 10.99 -19.09
C ILE A 7 1.97 9.51 -18.74
N ALA A 8 1.76 8.61 -19.70
CA ALA A 8 1.75 7.17 -19.48
C ALA A 8 3.12 6.67 -18.97
N ALA A 9 4.22 7.13 -19.55
CA ALA A 9 5.57 6.79 -19.13
C ALA A 9 5.87 7.27 -17.70
N ASN A 10 5.47 8.50 -17.37
CA ASN A 10 5.60 9.03 -16.01
C ASN A 10 4.75 8.25 -15.00
N ALA A 11 3.52 7.91 -15.34
CA ALA A 11 2.65 7.10 -14.49
C ALA A 11 3.22 5.69 -14.24
N TRP A 12 3.84 5.07 -15.25
CA TRP A 12 4.57 3.81 -15.11
C TRP A 12 5.74 3.93 -14.13
N LEU A 13 6.53 5.00 -14.23
CA LEU A 13 7.66 5.25 -13.33
C LEU A 13 7.18 5.45 -11.89
N VAL A 14 6.13 6.24 -11.69
CA VAL A 14 5.49 6.45 -10.39
C VAL A 14 5.01 5.12 -9.80
N ARG A 15 4.36 4.29 -10.62
CA ARG A 15 3.93 2.95 -10.18
C ARG A 15 5.09 2.08 -9.73
N GLN A 16 6.16 2.01 -10.51
CA GLN A 16 7.34 1.20 -10.17
C GLN A 16 7.97 1.65 -8.85
N THR A 17 8.04 2.95 -8.61
CA THR A 17 8.71 3.52 -7.43
C THR A 17 7.83 3.44 -6.17
N LEU A 18 6.57 3.88 -6.27
CA LEU A 18 5.68 4.03 -5.11
C LEU A 18 4.91 2.76 -4.75
N CYS A 19 4.78 1.83 -5.69
CA CYS A 19 4.03 0.59 -5.49
C CYS A 19 4.94 -0.64 -5.37
N ASP A 20 6.25 -0.44 -5.28
CA ASP A 20 7.19 -1.53 -5.02
C ASP A 20 6.98 -2.10 -3.61
N THR A 21 6.77 -3.40 -3.54
CA THR A 21 6.55 -4.15 -2.29
C THR A 21 7.72 -5.06 -1.91
N THR A 22 8.80 -5.07 -2.70
CA THR A 22 9.88 -6.05 -2.59
C THR A 22 10.49 -6.09 -1.18
N GLU A 23 10.84 -4.94 -0.63
CA GLU A 23 11.44 -4.86 0.72
C GLU A 23 10.44 -5.29 1.80
N LEU A 24 9.17 -4.88 1.67
CA LEU A 24 8.11 -5.25 2.60
C LEU A 24 7.83 -6.76 2.56
N GLU A 25 7.87 -7.38 1.40
CA GLU A 25 7.69 -8.84 1.26
C GLU A 25 8.86 -9.62 1.89
N GLN A 26 10.08 -9.13 1.76
CA GLN A 26 11.25 -9.68 2.43
C GLN A 26 11.14 -9.54 3.96
N GLU A 27 10.75 -8.36 4.46
CA GLU A 27 10.50 -8.14 5.88
C GLU A 27 9.41 -9.07 6.40
N LYS A 28 8.29 -9.19 5.67
CA LYS A 28 7.19 -10.10 6.03
C LYS A 28 7.64 -11.55 6.12
N ALA A 29 8.43 -12.02 5.16
CA ALA A 29 8.96 -13.37 5.17
C ALA A 29 9.87 -13.61 6.38
N SER A 30 10.74 -12.67 6.72
CA SER A 30 11.61 -12.72 7.90
C SER A 30 10.81 -12.75 9.20
N LEU A 31 9.81 -11.88 9.34
CA LEU A 31 8.90 -11.86 10.49
C LEU A 31 8.10 -13.16 10.62
N GLY A 32 7.66 -13.73 9.51
CA GLY A 32 6.98 -15.03 9.50
C GLY A 32 7.85 -16.16 10.04
N GLN A 33 9.13 -16.18 9.68
CA GLN A 33 10.12 -17.14 10.23
C GLN A 33 10.35 -16.90 11.72
N GLU A 34 10.51 -15.63 12.15
CA GLU A 34 10.67 -15.30 13.57
C GLU A 34 9.47 -15.75 14.39
N LEU A 35 8.25 -15.52 13.92
CA LEU A 35 7.03 -15.94 14.58
C LEU A 35 6.97 -17.47 14.75
N ALA A 36 7.35 -18.23 13.71
CA ALA A 36 7.40 -19.69 13.79
C ALA A 36 8.39 -20.18 14.85
N VAL A 37 9.59 -19.59 14.90
CA VAL A 37 10.60 -19.91 15.91
C VAL A 37 10.13 -19.55 17.31
N LEU A 38 9.47 -18.41 17.50
CA LEU A 38 8.94 -17.99 18.80
C LEU A 38 7.83 -18.95 19.31
N VAL A 39 6.98 -19.43 18.40
CA VAL A 39 5.98 -20.47 18.74
C VAL A 39 6.65 -21.75 19.23
N GLU A 40 7.65 -22.23 18.50
CA GLU A 40 8.41 -23.44 18.89
C GLU A 40 9.11 -23.25 20.24
N MET A 41 9.79 -22.11 20.44
CA MET A 41 10.45 -21.80 21.72
C MET A 41 9.45 -21.73 22.88
N THR A 42 8.27 -21.19 22.66
CA THR A 42 7.21 -21.10 23.67
C THR A 42 6.69 -22.51 24.02
N GLN A 43 6.44 -23.34 23.01
CA GLN A 43 6.02 -24.74 23.22
C GLN A 43 7.08 -25.54 23.98
N ASN A 44 8.36 -25.37 23.64
CA ASN A 44 9.45 -26.04 24.35
C ASN A 44 9.57 -25.54 25.80
N CYS A 45 9.40 -24.25 26.05
CA CYS A 45 9.39 -23.66 27.40
C CYS A 45 8.28 -24.28 28.27
N ILE A 46 7.08 -24.43 27.71
CA ILE A 46 5.95 -25.09 28.40
C ILE A 46 6.25 -26.57 28.67
N ALA A 47 6.75 -27.28 27.66
CA ALA A 47 7.06 -28.71 27.78
C ALA A 47 8.17 -28.99 28.82
N GLU A 48 9.20 -28.15 28.87
CA GLU A 48 10.25 -28.23 29.90
C GLU A 48 9.67 -28.01 31.30
N ASN A 49 8.81 -27.02 31.49
CA ASN A 49 8.18 -26.76 32.78
C ASN A 49 7.30 -27.90 33.26
N ALA A 50 6.69 -28.65 32.35
CA ALA A 50 5.88 -29.81 32.66
C ALA A 50 6.71 -31.05 33.07
N ARG A 51 7.98 -31.14 32.65
CA ARG A 51 8.83 -32.33 32.81
C ARG A 51 9.89 -32.19 33.88
N ILE A 52 10.37 -30.97 34.13
CA ILE A 52 11.49 -30.72 35.00
C ILE A 52 11.06 -29.74 36.08
N ALA A 53 11.35 -30.07 37.36
CA ALA A 53 11.16 -29.13 38.46
C ALA A 53 12.10 -27.94 38.30
N GLN A 54 11.55 -26.75 38.12
CA GLN A 54 12.30 -25.50 37.95
C GLN A 54 11.67 -24.37 38.77
N ASP A 55 12.42 -23.29 38.96
CA ASP A 55 11.92 -22.08 39.58
C ASP A 55 10.76 -21.51 38.76
N GLN A 56 9.59 -21.38 39.37
CA GLN A 56 8.39 -20.90 38.69
C GLN A 56 8.48 -19.39 38.34
N GLY A 57 9.21 -18.62 39.12
CA GLY A 57 9.46 -17.20 38.84
C GLY A 57 10.31 -17.01 37.60
N GLU A 58 11.37 -17.80 37.43
CA GLU A 58 12.22 -17.79 36.25
C GLU A 58 11.50 -18.30 35.01
N TYR A 59 10.71 -19.38 35.14
CA TYR A 59 9.85 -19.87 34.07
C TYR A 59 8.89 -18.81 33.59
N GLN A 60 8.16 -18.15 34.50
CA GLN A 60 7.17 -17.14 34.15
C GLN A 60 7.82 -15.95 33.44
N LYS A 61 8.99 -15.54 33.92
CA LYS A 61 9.75 -14.45 33.28
C LYS A 61 10.18 -14.81 31.86
N ARG A 62 10.66 -16.04 31.64
CA ARG A 62 11.08 -16.53 30.32
C ARG A 62 9.87 -16.66 29.39
N TYR A 63 8.77 -17.23 29.87
CA TYR A 63 7.53 -17.36 29.11
C TYR A 63 6.96 -15.99 28.70
N ASN A 64 6.85 -15.07 29.63
CA ASN A 64 6.35 -13.71 29.36
C ASN A 64 7.23 -12.98 28.33
N GLY A 65 8.55 -13.13 28.42
CA GLY A 65 9.48 -12.57 27.44
C GLY A 65 9.28 -13.13 26.02
N LEU A 66 8.96 -14.41 25.88
CA LEU A 66 8.65 -15.01 24.58
C LEU A 66 7.31 -14.50 24.04
N VAL A 67 6.29 -14.39 24.89
CA VAL A 67 4.97 -13.85 24.51
C VAL A 67 5.09 -12.40 24.06
N GLU A 68 5.80 -11.57 24.82
CA GLU A 68 6.02 -10.15 24.45
C GLU A 68 6.72 -10.00 23.09
N ARG A 69 7.75 -10.80 22.84
CA ARG A 69 8.44 -10.83 21.56
C ARG A 69 7.52 -11.28 20.42
N TYR A 70 6.69 -12.29 20.67
CA TYR A 70 5.71 -12.76 19.69
C TYR A 70 4.69 -11.68 19.35
N GLU A 71 4.11 -11.03 20.34
CA GLU A 71 3.12 -9.97 20.14
C GLU A 71 3.71 -8.79 19.34
N LYS A 72 4.95 -8.39 19.66
CA LYS A 72 5.65 -7.32 18.93
C LYS A 72 5.92 -7.71 17.47
N ALA A 73 6.44 -8.90 17.23
CA ALA A 73 6.69 -9.40 15.87
C ALA A 73 5.39 -9.57 15.08
N LYS A 74 4.32 -10.03 15.74
CA LYS A 74 2.99 -10.19 15.12
C LYS A 74 2.39 -8.84 14.73
N ALA A 75 2.45 -7.85 15.60
CA ALA A 75 1.98 -6.49 15.29
C ALA A 75 2.71 -5.93 14.05
N ARG A 76 4.03 -6.08 13.99
CA ARG A 76 4.81 -5.64 12.84
C ARG A 76 4.48 -6.43 11.56
N PHE A 77 4.28 -7.73 11.67
CA PHE A 77 3.85 -8.57 10.54
C PHE A 77 2.51 -8.12 9.96
N ASP A 78 1.56 -7.74 10.82
CA ASP A 78 0.25 -7.26 10.41
C ASP A 78 0.34 -5.89 9.72
N GLU A 79 1.13 -4.95 10.28
CA GLU A 79 1.41 -3.65 9.65
C GLU A 79 2.04 -3.79 8.27
N VAL A 80 3.05 -4.64 8.12
CA VAL A 80 3.72 -4.89 6.84
C VAL A 80 2.76 -5.54 5.85
N THR A 81 1.92 -6.46 6.30
CA THR A 81 0.91 -7.10 5.45
C THR A 81 -0.10 -6.09 4.93
N GLU A 82 -0.57 -5.18 5.76
CA GLU A 82 -1.48 -4.10 5.37
C GLU A 82 -0.81 -3.14 4.38
N ALA A 83 0.43 -2.74 4.64
CA ALA A 83 1.19 -1.87 3.75
C ALA A 83 1.41 -2.49 2.35
N ILE A 84 1.66 -3.81 2.26
CA ILE A 84 1.74 -4.53 0.99
C ILE A 84 0.39 -4.48 0.27
N ALA A 85 -0.71 -4.75 0.96
CA ALA A 85 -2.05 -4.73 0.38
C ALA A 85 -2.41 -3.34 -0.16
N GLU A 86 -2.12 -2.28 0.58
CA GLU A 86 -2.35 -0.89 0.15
C GLU A 86 -1.54 -0.52 -1.10
N ARG A 87 -0.23 -0.84 -1.11
CA ARG A 87 0.64 -0.58 -2.26
C ARG A 87 0.19 -1.36 -3.50
N SER A 88 -0.19 -2.62 -3.33
CA SER A 88 -0.69 -3.46 -4.42
C SER A 88 -2.00 -2.91 -5.00
N ALA A 89 -2.95 -2.51 -4.16
CA ALA A 89 -4.20 -1.90 -4.59
C ALA A 89 -3.97 -0.57 -5.33
N LYS A 90 -3.03 0.24 -4.85
CA LYS A 90 -2.63 1.48 -5.54
C LYS A 90 -1.99 1.19 -6.90
N GLY A 91 -1.13 0.17 -6.98
CA GLY A 91 -0.51 -0.27 -8.22
C GLY A 91 -1.53 -0.74 -9.25
N GLU A 92 -2.55 -1.47 -8.84
CA GLU A 92 -3.65 -1.92 -9.72
C GLU A 92 -4.48 -0.73 -10.24
N ARG A 93 -4.78 0.25 -9.41
CA ARG A 93 -5.49 1.47 -9.83
C ARG A 93 -4.69 2.27 -10.86
N LEU A 94 -3.38 2.45 -10.63
CA LEU A 94 -2.48 3.11 -11.58
C LEU A 94 -2.35 2.32 -12.88
N SER A 95 -2.26 1.01 -12.84
CA SER A 95 -2.26 0.17 -14.05
C SER A 95 -3.55 0.30 -14.86
N GLY A 96 -4.69 0.39 -14.19
CA GLY A 96 -5.99 0.66 -14.82
C GLY A 96 -6.02 2.02 -15.52
N PHE A 97 -5.55 3.05 -14.83
CA PHE A 97 -5.41 4.41 -15.40
C PHE A 97 -4.54 4.42 -16.65
N ILE A 98 -3.33 3.83 -16.58
CA ILE A 98 -2.38 3.77 -17.70
C ILE A 98 -3.02 3.08 -18.91
N ARG A 99 -3.64 1.91 -18.70
CA ARG A 99 -4.32 1.18 -19.79
C ARG A 99 -5.43 1.99 -20.44
N THR A 100 -6.22 2.71 -19.63
CA THR A 100 -7.28 3.58 -20.15
C THR A 100 -6.68 4.73 -20.98
N LEU A 101 -5.61 5.33 -20.51
CA LEU A 101 -4.92 6.40 -21.21
C LEU A 101 -4.30 5.95 -22.53
N GLU A 102 -3.67 4.77 -22.54
CA GLU A 102 -3.06 4.17 -23.76
C GLU A 102 -4.11 3.75 -24.78
N ALA A 103 -5.26 3.26 -24.32
CA ALA A 103 -6.37 2.85 -25.21
C ALA A 103 -7.10 4.02 -25.87
N GLN A 104 -6.97 5.23 -25.32
CA GLN A 104 -7.60 6.44 -25.85
C GLN A 104 -6.89 6.93 -27.10
N ARG A 105 -7.54 6.78 -28.27
CA ARG A 105 -6.95 7.11 -29.57
C ARG A 105 -7.14 8.57 -29.99
N GLU A 106 -8.18 9.25 -29.48
CA GLU A 106 -8.55 10.61 -29.84
C GLU A 106 -8.72 11.52 -28.62
N THR A 107 -8.64 12.83 -28.83
CA THR A 107 -8.99 13.81 -27.80
C THR A 107 -10.47 13.67 -27.44
N VAL A 108 -10.80 13.54 -26.18
CA VAL A 108 -12.18 13.42 -25.71
C VAL A 108 -12.88 14.74 -25.94
N ALA A 109 -13.80 14.79 -26.89
CA ALA A 109 -14.59 15.98 -27.22
C ALA A 109 -15.86 16.08 -26.35
N GLU A 110 -16.34 14.95 -25.82
CA GLU A 110 -17.53 14.85 -24.98
C GLU A 110 -17.19 14.20 -23.65
N PHE A 111 -17.95 14.57 -22.60
CA PHE A 111 -17.77 13.98 -21.26
C PHE A 111 -18.09 12.49 -21.28
N ASP A 112 -17.11 11.68 -20.90
CA ASP A 112 -17.26 10.23 -20.70
C ASP A 112 -17.10 9.91 -19.19
N GLU A 113 -18.20 9.52 -18.58
CA GLU A 113 -18.27 9.21 -17.15
C GLU A 113 -17.33 8.06 -16.75
N ARG A 114 -17.16 7.05 -17.59
CA ARG A 114 -16.27 5.92 -17.32
C ARG A 114 -14.82 6.32 -17.37
N LEU A 115 -14.46 7.10 -18.39
CA LEU A 115 -13.12 7.65 -18.54
C LEU A 115 -12.79 8.60 -17.36
N TRP A 116 -13.73 9.47 -17.01
CA TRP A 116 -13.60 10.36 -15.86
C TRP A 116 -13.36 9.58 -14.56
N GLY A 117 -14.18 8.60 -14.25
CA GLY A 117 -14.04 7.75 -13.06
C GLY A 117 -12.76 6.92 -13.04
N ALA A 118 -12.21 6.56 -14.21
CA ALA A 118 -10.94 5.84 -14.31
C ALA A 118 -9.71 6.74 -14.10
N MET A 119 -9.79 8.01 -14.48
CA MET A 119 -8.65 8.94 -14.52
C MET A 119 -8.62 9.90 -13.33
N VAL A 120 -9.75 10.38 -12.86
CA VAL A 120 -9.83 11.41 -11.81
C VAL A 120 -9.90 10.75 -10.44
N ASP A 121 -9.11 11.24 -9.50
CA ASP A 121 -9.15 10.82 -8.11
C ASP A 121 -10.15 11.68 -7.34
N TYR A 122 -9.97 12.99 -7.37
CA TYR A 122 -10.91 13.93 -6.78
C TYR A 122 -10.79 15.32 -7.43
N VAL A 123 -11.78 16.16 -7.15
CA VAL A 123 -11.80 17.56 -7.58
C VAL A 123 -11.94 18.45 -6.35
N THR A 124 -11.12 19.48 -6.25
CA THR A 124 -11.24 20.50 -5.22
C THR A 124 -11.77 21.81 -5.82
N VAL A 125 -12.62 22.48 -5.06
CA VAL A 125 -13.15 23.78 -5.42
C VAL A 125 -12.54 24.82 -4.47
N GLY A 126 -11.74 25.73 -5.03
CA GLY A 126 -11.15 26.83 -4.28
C GLY A 126 -12.19 27.90 -3.93
N THR A 127 -11.88 28.74 -2.93
CA THR A 127 -12.71 29.88 -2.54
C THR A 127 -12.83 30.95 -3.65
N ASP A 128 -11.88 30.93 -4.58
CA ASP A 128 -11.83 31.75 -5.79
C ASP A 128 -12.58 31.13 -6.99
N LYS A 129 -13.36 30.06 -6.75
CA LYS A 129 -14.09 29.27 -7.76
C LYS A 129 -13.20 28.55 -8.78
N ARG A 130 -11.90 28.42 -8.53
CA ARG A 130 -11.05 27.53 -9.31
C ARG A 130 -11.39 26.08 -9.01
N LEU A 131 -11.44 25.29 -10.07
CA LEU A 131 -11.53 23.85 -9.99
C LEU A 131 -10.14 23.25 -10.19
N THR A 132 -9.64 22.52 -9.23
CA THR A 132 -8.41 21.75 -9.38
C THR A 132 -8.80 20.27 -9.48
N VAL A 133 -8.51 19.66 -10.62
CA VAL A 133 -8.73 18.25 -10.87
C VAL A 133 -7.45 17.51 -10.53
N VAL A 134 -7.54 16.54 -9.64
CA VAL A 134 -6.43 15.66 -9.25
C VAL A 134 -6.64 14.31 -9.90
N PHE A 135 -5.71 13.89 -10.71
CA PHE A 135 -5.72 12.60 -11.39
C PHE A 135 -5.12 11.51 -10.50
N ARG A 136 -5.46 10.26 -10.79
CA ARG A 136 -4.99 9.09 -10.02
C ARG A 136 -3.48 8.83 -10.11
N ASP A 137 -2.81 9.45 -11.07
CA ASP A 137 -1.34 9.45 -11.20
C ASP A 137 -0.65 10.54 -10.35
N GLY A 138 -1.45 11.41 -9.69
CA GLY A 138 -0.98 12.54 -8.92
C GLY A 138 -0.86 13.85 -9.72
N THR A 139 -1.13 13.84 -11.01
CA THR A 139 -1.16 15.06 -11.83
C THR A 139 -2.31 15.95 -11.41
N THR A 140 -2.08 17.26 -11.39
CA THR A 140 -3.09 18.26 -11.08
C THR A 140 -3.29 19.21 -12.26
N VAL A 141 -4.55 19.52 -12.58
CA VAL A 141 -4.93 20.49 -13.60
C VAL A 141 -5.91 21.48 -13.02
N ASP A 142 -5.58 22.76 -13.15
CA ASP A 142 -6.47 23.86 -12.78
C ASP A 142 -7.38 24.22 -13.95
N ALA A 143 -8.68 24.04 -13.77
CA ALA A 143 -9.69 24.46 -14.70
C ALA A 143 -10.17 25.86 -14.31
N ILE A 144 -9.91 26.84 -15.18
CA ILE A 144 -10.45 28.19 -15.04
C ILE A 144 -11.78 28.22 -15.79
N GLU A 145 -12.86 28.55 -15.10
CA GLU A 145 -14.15 28.78 -15.73
C GLU A 145 -14.06 30.03 -16.64
N LYS A 146 -13.82 29.80 -17.93
CA LYS A 146 -14.02 30.85 -18.93
C LYS A 146 -15.50 30.91 -19.22
N TYR A 147 -16.22 31.73 -18.48
CA TYR A 147 -17.54 32.16 -18.94
C TYR A 147 -17.36 33.02 -20.20
N CYS A 148 -17.78 32.48 -21.32
CA CYS A 148 -18.10 33.28 -22.47
C CYS A 148 -19.31 34.14 -22.13
N ASN A 149 -19.17 35.47 -22.23
CA ASN A 149 -20.29 36.37 -22.30
C ASN A 149 -21.10 36.12 -23.56
#